data_b16563760dfe1b295f5561c493311795
#
_entry.id   b16563760dfe1b295f5561c493311795
#
_cell.length_a   1.000
_cell.length_b   1.000
_cell.length_c   1.000
_cell.angle_alpha   90.00
_cell.angle_beta   90.00
_cell.angle_gamma   90.00
#
_symmetry.space_group_name_H-M   'P 1'
#
loop_
_entity.id
_entity.type
_entity.pdbx_description
1 polymer ?
#
loop_
_entity_poly.entity_id
_entity_poly.type
_entity_poly.pdbx_seq_one_letter_code
_entity_poly.pdbx_strand_id
1 'polypeptide(L)'
;MFFTIWFQVVQPYLNLLSNCSNPETLEAAAGAIQNLSACYWQPSIDIRAAVRKEKGLPILVELLRMEVDRVVCAVATALRNLAIDQRNKELIGEITLNN
;
A
#
# COMPACT_ATOMS: atom_id res chain seq x y z
N MET A 1 11.55 -17.54 2.34
CA MET A 1 10.34 -18.37 2.44
C MET A 1 9.14 -17.63 2.95
N PHE A 2 9.24 -16.98 4.09
CA PHE A 2 8.14 -16.17 4.58
C PHE A 2 7.70 -15.10 3.60
N PHE A 3 8.65 -14.47 2.91
CA PHE A 3 8.31 -13.42 1.94
C PHE A 3 7.46 -13.92 0.81
N THR A 4 7.66 -15.16 0.36
CA THR A 4 6.87 -15.71 -0.73
C THR A 4 5.38 -15.75 -0.39
N ILE A 5 5.05 -16.11 0.86
CA ILE A 5 3.67 -16.15 1.32
C ILE A 5 3.07 -14.76 1.32
N TRP A 6 3.80 -13.77 1.87
CA TRP A 6 3.28 -12.41 1.98
C TRP A 6 3.18 -11.73 0.63
N PHE A 7 4.06 -12.07 -0.32
CA PHE A 7 3.92 -11.60 -1.69
C PHE A 7 2.61 -12.07 -2.29
N GLN A 8 2.27 -13.35 -2.06
CA GLN A 8 1.01 -13.90 -2.56
C GLN A 8 -0.20 -13.25 -1.92
N VAL A 9 -0.09 -12.83 -0.67
CA VAL A 9 -1.17 -12.13 0.03
C VAL A 9 -1.37 -10.73 -0.54
N VAL A 10 -0.30 -9.97 -0.76
CA VAL A 10 -0.43 -8.57 -1.18
C VAL A 10 -0.65 -8.41 -2.67
N GLN A 11 -0.19 -9.36 -3.49
CA GLN A 11 -0.20 -9.23 -4.94
C GLN A 11 -1.60 -8.98 -5.52
N PRO A 12 -2.65 -9.72 -5.10
CA PRO A 12 -3.99 -9.46 -5.63
C PRO A 12 -4.47 -8.03 -5.38
N TYR A 13 -4.18 -7.48 -4.21
CA TYR A 13 -4.59 -6.12 -3.89
C TYR A 13 -3.83 -5.10 -4.71
N LEU A 14 -2.52 -5.31 -4.90
CA LEU A 14 -1.72 -4.41 -5.72
C LEU A 14 -2.16 -4.46 -7.17
N ASN A 15 -2.55 -5.64 -7.66
CA ASN A 15 -3.09 -5.76 -9.02
C ASN A 15 -4.37 -4.97 -9.18
N LEU A 16 -5.28 -5.04 -8.20
CA LEU A 16 -6.51 -4.25 -8.23
C LEU A 16 -6.21 -2.76 -8.22
N LEU A 17 -5.27 -2.33 -7.38
CA LEU A 17 -4.91 -0.93 -7.28
C LEU A 17 -4.29 -0.39 -8.57
N SER A 18 -3.58 -1.25 -9.31
CA SER A 18 -2.94 -0.85 -10.58
C SER A 18 -3.90 -0.86 -11.76
N ASN A 19 -4.85 -1.79 -11.78
CA ASN A 19 -5.57 -2.10 -13.00
C ASN A 19 -7.05 -1.75 -12.97
N CYS A 20 -7.62 -1.46 -11.80
CA CYS A 20 -9.02 -1.07 -11.69
C CYS A 20 -9.18 0.43 -11.63
N SER A 21 -10.32 0.91 -12.11
CA SER A 21 -10.69 2.31 -12.00
C SER A 21 -11.94 2.52 -11.17
N ASN A 22 -12.59 1.45 -10.73
CA ASN A 22 -13.79 1.53 -9.92
C ASN A 22 -13.44 2.00 -8.51
N PRO A 23 -14.00 3.14 -8.04
CA PRO A 23 -13.63 3.68 -6.72
C PRO A 23 -13.91 2.74 -5.55
N GLU A 24 -14.99 1.98 -5.62
CA GLU A 24 -15.31 1.04 -4.54
C GLU A 24 -14.25 -0.07 -4.45
N THR A 25 -13.81 -0.57 -5.58
CA THR A 25 -12.77 -1.60 -5.62
C THR A 25 -11.44 -1.05 -5.12
N LEU A 26 -11.09 0.17 -5.54
CA LEU A 26 -9.85 0.81 -5.11
C LEU A 26 -9.85 1.08 -3.60
N GLU A 27 -10.98 1.56 -3.09
CA GLU A 27 -11.13 1.79 -1.65
C GLU A 27 -10.98 0.49 -0.87
N ALA A 28 -11.63 -0.58 -1.33
CA ALA A 28 -11.57 -1.88 -0.66
C ALA A 28 -10.16 -2.46 -0.67
N ALA A 29 -9.47 -2.37 -1.81
CA ALA A 29 -8.12 -2.88 -1.93
C ALA A 29 -7.14 -2.09 -1.05
N ALA A 30 -7.24 -0.77 -1.05
CA ALA A 30 -6.41 0.08 -0.19
C ALA A 30 -6.71 -0.19 1.28
N GLY A 31 -8.00 -0.39 1.63
CA GLY A 31 -8.40 -0.73 2.98
C GLY A 31 -7.84 -2.06 3.45
N ALA A 32 -7.74 -3.04 2.55
CA ALA A 32 -7.12 -4.32 2.87
C ALA A 32 -5.63 -4.14 3.20
N ILE A 33 -4.91 -3.38 2.39
CA ILE A 33 -3.50 -3.07 2.66
C ILE A 33 -3.36 -2.31 3.97
N GLN A 34 -4.24 -1.34 4.21
CA GLN A 34 -4.28 -0.58 5.45
C GLN A 34 -4.38 -1.51 6.66
N ASN A 35 -5.33 -2.43 6.63
CA ASN A 35 -5.56 -3.33 7.77
C ASN A 35 -4.42 -4.32 7.97
N LEU A 36 -3.91 -4.88 6.88
CA LEU A 36 -2.84 -5.87 6.94
C LEU A 36 -1.53 -5.26 7.45
N SER A 37 -1.31 -3.97 7.23
CA SER A 37 -0.06 -3.29 7.59
C SER A 37 -0.14 -2.50 8.88
N ALA A 38 -1.25 -2.58 9.62
CA ALA A 38 -1.53 -1.68 10.75
C ALA A 38 -0.85 -2.06 12.06
N CYS A 39 -0.55 -3.33 12.27
CA CYS A 39 -0.12 -3.82 13.59
C CYS A 39 1.39 -3.91 13.71
N TYR A 40 1.86 -4.16 14.96
CA TYR A 40 3.29 -4.31 15.22
C TYR A 40 3.72 -5.77 15.33
N TRP A 41 2.79 -6.71 15.14
CA TRP A 41 3.12 -8.13 15.13
C TRP A 41 3.82 -8.51 13.83
N GLN A 42 4.50 -9.67 13.84
CA GLN A 42 5.40 -10.05 12.75
C GLN A 42 4.74 -10.06 11.36
N PRO A 43 3.52 -10.59 11.17
CA PRO A 43 2.93 -10.58 9.83
C PRO A 43 2.78 -9.17 9.24
N SER A 44 2.41 -8.18 10.04
CA SER A 44 2.30 -6.80 9.53
C SER A 44 3.66 -6.23 9.14
N ILE A 45 4.70 -6.57 9.90
CA ILE A 45 6.07 -6.16 9.56
C ILE A 45 6.46 -6.73 8.20
N ASP A 46 6.18 -8.01 7.99
CA ASP A 46 6.51 -8.68 6.73
C ASP A 46 5.69 -8.13 5.57
N ILE A 47 4.43 -7.81 5.82
CA ILE A 47 3.54 -7.24 4.80
C ILE A 47 4.04 -5.87 4.35
N ARG A 48 4.48 -5.02 5.30
CA ARG A 48 5.03 -3.71 4.93
C ARG A 48 6.24 -3.86 4.00
N ALA A 49 7.11 -4.82 4.31
CA ALA A 49 8.27 -5.11 3.47
C ALA A 49 7.85 -5.70 2.11
N ALA A 50 6.84 -6.58 2.10
CA ALA A 50 6.36 -7.20 0.87
C ALA A 50 5.76 -6.16 -0.07
N VAL A 51 4.98 -5.21 0.45
CA VAL A 51 4.42 -4.14 -0.38
C VAL A 51 5.53 -3.34 -1.04
N ARG A 52 6.59 -3.01 -0.30
CA ARG A 52 7.74 -2.30 -0.87
C ARG A 52 8.41 -3.13 -1.96
N LYS A 53 8.67 -4.40 -1.70
CA LYS A 53 9.40 -5.26 -2.64
C LYS A 53 8.60 -5.55 -3.89
N GLU A 54 7.28 -5.56 -3.78
CA GLU A 54 6.39 -5.73 -4.94
C GLU A 54 6.07 -4.39 -5.60
N LYS A 55 6.78 -3.32 -5.22
CA LYS A 55 6.68 -2.00 -5.83
C LYS A 55 5.30 -1.38 -5.68
N GLY A 56 4.66 -1.64 -4.54
CA GLY A 56 3.34 -1.12 -4.26
C GLY A 56 3.31 0.35 -3.84
N LEU A 57 4.43 0.88 -3.32
CA LEU A 57 4.45 2.26 -2.83
C LEU A 57 4.18 3.29 -3.93
N PRO A 58 4.83 3.20 -5.12
CA PRO A 58 4.52 4.13 -6.20
C PRO A 58 3.06 4.06 -6.65
N ILE A 59 2.48 2.86 -6.66
CA ILE A 59 1.08 2.66 -7.03
C ILE A 59 0.18 3.45 -6.09
N LEU A 60 0.41 3.32 -4.79
CA LEU A 60 -0.40 3.99 -3.78
C LEU A 60 -0.21 5.51 -3.83
N VAL A 61 1.02 5.97 -3.99
CA VAL A 61 1.28 7.42 -4.09
C VAL A 61 0.56 8.01 -5.30
N GLU A 62 0.57 7.31 -6.43
CA GLU A 62 -0.12 7.79 -7.63
C GLU A 62 -1.62 7.93 -7.39
N LEU A 63 -2.21 7.02 -6.63
CA LEU A 63 -3.65 7.05 -6.33
C LEU A 63 -4.06 8.24 -5.45
N LEU A 64 -3.13 8.90 -4.79
CA LEU A 64 -3.43 10.12 -4.03
C LEU A 64 -3.92 11.25 -4.94
N ARG A 65 -3.69 11.14 -6.24
CA ARG A 65 -4.12 12.16 -7.23
C ARG A 65 -5.57 12.01 -7.65
N MET A 66 -6.23 10.92 -7.26
CA MET A 66 -7.63 10.73 -7.61
C MET A 66 -8.52 11.78 -6.94
N GLU A 67 -9.62 12.10 -7.61
CA GLU A 67 -10.55 13.10 -7.12
C GLU A 67 -11.74 12.46 -6.41
N VAL A 68 -11.52 11.30 -5.78
CA VAL A 68 -12.54 10.60 -5.00
C VAL A 68 -12.04 10.51 -3.57
N ASP A 69 -12.63 11.28 -2.68
CA ASP A 69 -12.16 11.43 -1.31
C ASP A 69 -12.00 10.11 -0.57
N ARG A 70 -12.96 9.20 -0.71
CA ARG A 70 -12.89 7.93 0.03
C ARG A 70 -11.71 7.07 -0.41
N VAL A 71 -11.33 7.14 -1.70
CA VAL A 71 -10.16 6.42 -2.19
C VAL A 71 -8.89 7.06 -1.64
N VAL A 72 -8.80 8.39 -1.73
CA VAL A 72 -7.64 9.13 -1.24
C VAL A 72 -7.44 8.90 0.26
N CYS A 73 -8.52 8.91 1.03
CA CYS A 73 -8.44 8.66 2.48
C CYS A 73 -7.92 7.25 2.78
N ALA A 74 -8.45 6.24 2.08
CA ALA A 74 -8.02 4.85 2.29
C ALA A 74 -6.55 4.67 1.90
N VAL A 75 -6.15 5.25 0.78
CA VAL A 75 -4.78 5.16 0.27
C VAL A 75 -3.82 5.88 1.22
N ALA A 76 -4.18 7.09 1.67
CA ALA A 76 -3.34 7.84 2.59
C ALA A 76 -3.16 7.11 3.92
N THR A 77 -4.22 6.48 4.42
CA THR A 77 -4.15 5.70 5.65
C THR A 77 -3.26 4.46 5.46
N ALA A 78 -3.38 3.79 4.31
CA ALA A 78 -2.51 2.65 4.00
C ALA A 78 -1.04 3.09 3.96
N LEU A 79 -0.75 4.22 3.31
CA LEU A 79 0.61 4.75 3.24
C LEU A 79 1.13 5.11 4.64
N ARG A 80 0.28 5.69 5.50
CA ARG A 80 0.68 6.00 6.86
C ARG A 80 1.09 4.74 7.62
N ASN A 81 0.32 3.66 7.49
CA ASN A 81 0.64 2.40 8.14
C ASN A 81 1.91 1.77 7.55
N LEU A 82 2.06 1.83 6.23
CA LEU A 82 3.25 1.31 5.56
C LEU A 82 4.51 2.10 5.97
N ALA A 83 4.36 3.39 6.27
CA ALA A 83 5.47 4.24 6.68
C ALA A 83 5.97 3.96 8.10
N ILE A 84 5.32 3.07 8.85
CA ILE A 84 5.86 2.58 10.11
C ILE A 84 7.22 1.90 9.85
N ASP A 85 7.37 1.25 8.71
CA ASP A 85 8.66 0.71 8.25
C ASP A 85 9.52 1.87 7.78
N GLN A 86 10.72 2.00 8.34
CA GLN A 86 11.61 3.14 8.06
C GLN A 86 11.99 3.23 6.59
N ARG A 87 12.26 2.10 5.94
CA ARG A 87 12.61 2.10 4.52
C ARG A 87 11.45 2.57 3.66
N ASN A 88 10.23 2.17 4.02
CA ASN A 88 9.03 2.63 3.33
C ASN A 88 8.87 4.14 3.49
N LYS A 89 9.08 4.63 4.70
CA LYS A 89 8.96 6.07 4.97
C LYS A 89 9.92 6.86 4.08
N GLU A 90 11.16 6.41 3.97
CA GLU A 90 12.16 7.06 3.12
C GLU A 90 11.77 7.02 1.65
N LEU A 91 11.31 5.86 1.16
CA LEU A 91 10.91 5.72 -0.23
C LEU A 91 9.68 6.56 -0.56
N ILE A 92 8.70 6.59 0.33
CA ILE A 92 7.51 7.42 0.13
C ILE A 92 7.93 8.89 0.02
N GLY A 93 8.86 9.32 0.86
CA GLY A 93 9.39 10.68 0.78
C GLY A 93 10.05 10.97 -0.55
N GLU A 94 10.88 10.04 -1.04
CA GLU A 94 11.54 10.20 -2.34
C GLU A 94 10.54 10.27 -3.49
N ILE A 95 9.55 9.38 -3.47
CA ILE A 95 8.54 9.32 -4.54
C ILE A 95 7.73 10.63 -4.56
N THR A 96 7.32 11.12 -3.38
CA THR A 96 6.52 12.34 -3.31
C THR A 96 7.31 13.58 -3.69
N LEU A 97 8.59 13.62 -3.36
CA LEU A 97 9.45 14.76 -3.73
C LEU A 97 9.68 14.83 -5.23
N ASN A 98 9.72 13.69 -5.90
CA ASN A 98 9.99 13.62 -7.34
C ASN A 98 8.73 13.82 -8.19
N ASN A 99 7.57 13.86 -7.59
CA ASN A 99 6.31 14.08 -8.28
C ASN A 99 5.79 15.48 -8.02
#